data_e82cc6cba0025f41b50cbe1aa699dbae
#
_entry.id   e82cc6cba0025f41b50cbe1aa699dbae
#
_cell.length_a   1.000
_cell.length_b   1.000
_cell.length_c   1.000
_cell.angle_alpha   90.00
_cell.angle_beta   90.00
_cell.angle_gamma   90.00
#
_symmetry.space_group_name_H-M   'P 1'
#
loop_
_entity.id
_entity.type
_entity.pdbx_description
1 polymer ?
#
loop_
_entity_poly.entity_id
_entity_poly.type
_entity_poly.pdbx_seq_one_letter_code
_entity_poly.pdbx_strand_id
1 'polypeptide(L)'
;EVERCWYVDPKLTEQVEGALKSLYEGLSDEDLIPEGEMIDRFLKELQEINDKYRNDEVLKRWLSISKKIGKNPLGEWGHTSSPNVRTKGVRDYAYLAVKKHGSPLHFREVAKLIEKMFNRAAHVATTHNELIKDDRFVLVGRGMYALKEWGYASGVVRDVIRNILRDQGPLSKEQIIEKVLKERHVKPGTVVVNLQNQKYFKRGKDGKFILVK
;
A
#
# COMPACT_ATOMS: atom_id res chain seq x y z
N GLU A 1 -12.19 20.03 12.87
CA GLU A 1 -12.28 19.82 14.33
C GLU A 1 -10.90 19.66 14.95
N VAL A 2 -10.66 20.32 16.06
CA VAL A 2 -9.44 20.22 16.87
C VAL A 2 -9.76 19.69 18.27
N GLU A 3 -8.74 19.18 18.96
CA GLU A 3 -8.85 18.79 20.37
C GLU A 3 -9.11 20.02 21.25
N ARG A 4 -9.77 19.82 22.40
CA ARG A 4 -9.92 20.89 23.40
C ARG A 4 -8.54 21.22 23.96
N CYS A 5 -8.07 22.44 23.70
CA CYS A 5 -6.79 22.96 24.19
C CYS A 5 -6.95 24.40 24.70
N TRP A 6 -6.02 24.82 25.55
CA TRP A 6 -5.89 26.20 25.98
C TRP A 6 -5.08 26.97 24.93
N TYR A 7 -5.50 28.20 24.63
CA TYR A 7 -4.76 29.10 23.74
C TYR A 7 -4.59 30.47 24.41
N VAL A 8 -3.51 31.15 24.04
CA VAL A 8 -3.14 32.46 24.59
C VAL A 8 -3.39 33.55 23.56
N ASP A 9 -3.32 33.24 22.27
CA ASP A 9 -3.48 34.20 21.18
C ASP A 9 -4.59 33.74 20.23
N PRO A 10 -5.76 34.43 20.24
CA PRO A 10 -6.90 34.10 19.38
C PRO A 10 -6.57 34.18 17.89
N LYS A 11 -5.76 35.17 17.43
CA LYS A 11 -5.41 35.32 16.02
C LYS A 11 -4.56 34.16 15.53
N LEU A 12 -3.58 33.75 16.34
CA LEU A 12 -2.75 32.59 16.03
C LEU A 12 -3.59 31.32 15.99
N THR A 13 -4.58 31.19 16.86
CA THR A 13 -5.48 30.01 16.86
C THR A 13 -6.28 29.95 15.57
N GLU A 14 -6.87 31.06 15.11
CA GLU A 14 -7.60 31.11 13.83
C GLU A 14 -6.71 30.74 12.65
N GLN A 15 -5.45 31.23 12.62
CA GLN A 15 -4.49 30.88 11.59
C GLN A 15 -4.15 29.39 11.58
N VAL A 16 -3.89 28.82 12.75
CA VAL A 16 -3.57 27.38 12.89
C VAL A 16 -4.78 26.51 12.50
N GLU A 17 -5.99 26.85 12.95
CA GLU A 17 -7.20 26.11 12.58
C GLU A 17 -7.50 26.21 11.07
N GLY A 18 -7.34 27.40 10.48
CA GLY A 18 -7.48 27.61 9.05
C GLY A 18 -6.48 26.77 8.25
N ALA A 19 -5.20 26.81 8.63
CA ALA A 19 -4.16 26.01 7.99
C ALA A 19 -4.38 24.51 8.12
N LEU A 20 -4.83 24.01 9.28
CA LEU A 20 -5.20 22.61 9.47
C LEU A 20 -6.38 22.20 8.60
N LYS A 21 -7.34 23.09 8.38
CA LYS A 21 -8.49 22.84 7.50
C LYS A 21 -8.03 22.75 6.04
N SER A 22 -7.27 23.73 5.56
CA SER A 22 -6.72 23.73 4.19
C SER A 22 -5.86 22.51 3.93
N LEU A 23 -4.98 22.17 4.88
CA LEU A 23 -4.13 20.99 4.78
C LEU A 23 -4.98 19.70 4.68
N TYR A 24 -6.03 19.56 5.50
CA TYR A 24 -6.93 18.42 5.44
C TYR A 24 -7.64 18.32 4.08
N GLU A 25 -8.14 19.43 3.54
CA GLU A 25 -8.84 19.48 2.25
C GLU A 25 -7.90 19.16 1.07
N GLY A 26 -6.60 19.39 1.23
CA GLY A 26 -5.57 19.06 0.25
C GLY A 26 -5.04 17.63 0.30
N LEU A 27 -5.44 16.82 1.30
CA LEU A 27 -5.05 15.42 1.42
C LEU A 27 -6.08 14.49 0.81
N SER A 28 -5.61 13.38 0.23
CA SER A 28 -6.47 12.25 -0.13
C SER A 28 -6.53 11.20 1.00
N ASP A 29 -7.56 10.34 0.98
CA ASP A 29 -7.71 9.26 1.97
C ASP A 29 -6.60 8.19 1.89
N GLU A 30 -5.88 8.13 0.77
CA GLU A 30 -4.78 7.17 0.56
C GLU A 30 -3.41 7.75 0.91
N ASP A 31 -3.32 9.05 1.16
CA ASP A 31 -2.05 9.71 1.43
C ASP A 31 -1.43 9.24 2.75
N LEU A 32 -0.15 8.90 2.66
CA LEU A 32 0.75 8.63 3.78
C LEU A 32 1.99 9.48 3.61
N ILE A 33 2.03 10.60 4.32
CA ILE A 33 3.03 11.65 4.14
C ILE A 33 4.07 11.57 5.24
N PRO A 34 5.37 11.50 4.90
CA PRO A 34 6.46 11.56 5.87
C PRO A 34 6.40 12.83 6.72
N GLU A 35 6.84 12.73 7.99
CA GLU A 35 6.73 13.82 8.97
C GLU A 35 7.34 15.13 8.48
N GLY A 36 8.53 15.11 7.89
CA GLY A 36 9.17 16.33 7.39
C GLY A 36 8.36 17.02 6.30
N GLU A 37 7.89 16.24 5.33
CA GLU A 37 7.04 16.77 4.24
C GLU A 37 5.71 17.31 4.77
N MET A 38 5.10 16.65 5.77
CA MET A 38 3.86 17.13 6.39
C MET A 38 4.08 18.48 7.10
N ILE A 39 5.20 18.65 7.79
CA ILE A 39 5.58 19.91 8.44
C ILE A 39 5.74 21.01 7.38
N ASP A 40 6.43 20.73 6.28
CA ASP A 40 6.64 21.69 5.19
C ASP A 40 5.31 22.11 4.54
N ARG A 41 4.40 21.16 4.30
CA ARG A 41 3.06 21.44 3.79
C ARG A 41 2.27 22.31 4.76
N PHE A 42 2.28 21.97 6.04
CA PHE A 42 1.59 22.74 7.07
C PHE A 42 2.14 24.15 7.21
N LEU A 43 3.47 24.31 7.14
CA LEU A 43 4.11 25.63 7.21
C LEU A 43 3.72 26.52 6.02
N LYS A 44 3.52 25.96 4.84
CA LYS A 44 3.02 26.69 3.66
C LYS A 44 1.59 27.20 3.87
N GLU A 45 0.73 26.38 4.49
CA GLU A 45 -0.66 26.77 4.79
C GLU A 45 -0.75 27.85 5.88
N LEU A 46 0.21 27.90 6.81
CA LEU A 46 0.26 28.91 7.88
C LEU A 46 0.60 30.32 7.39
N GLN A 47 1.09 30.45 6.14
CA GLN A 47 1.48 31.75 5.54
C GLN A 47 2.46 32.54 6.43
N GLU A 48 2.05 33.73 6.92
CA GLU A 48 2.89 34.60 7.74
C GLU A 48 2.70 34.28 9.23
N ILE A 49 3.67 33.58 9.82
CA ILE A 49 3.75 33.36 11.27
C ILE A 49 5.06 33.94 11.82
N ASN A 50 5.04 34.30 13.11
CA ASN A 50 6.22 34.79 13.81
C ASN A 50 7.32 33.71 13.85
N ASP A 51 8.58 34.07 13.57
CA ASP A 51 9.71 33.16 13.49
C ASP A 51 9.93 32.29 14.75
N LYS A 52 9.52 32.79 15.93
CA LYS A 52 9.57 32.03 17.20
C LYS A 52 8.74 30.72 17.14
N TYR A 53 7.76 30.65 16.26
CA TYR A 53 6.90 29.47 16.07
C TYR A 53 7.33 28.59 14.91
N ARG A 54 8.30 29.01 14.09
CA ARG A 54 8.83 28.27 12.94
C ARG A 54 9.84 27.24 13.39
N ASN A 55 9.45 26.34 14.28
CA ASN A 55 10.26 25.19 14.64
C ASN A 55 9.42 23.92 14.64
N ASP A 56 10.06 22.80 14.30
CA ASP A 56 9.40 21.50 14.12
C ASP A 56 8.60 21.05 15.34
N GLU A 57 9.07 21.30 16.54
CA GLU A 57 8.39 20.90 17.78
C GLU A 57 7.04 21.58 17.94
N VAL A 58 6.97 22.89 17.66
CA VAL A 58 5.72 23.65 17.71
C VAL A 58 4.78 23.20 16.61
N LEU A 59 5.28 23.05 15.37
CA LEU A 59 4.47 22.63 14.22
C LEU A 59 3.91 21.22 14.40
N LYS A 60 4.68 20.29 14.92
CA LYS A 60 4.22 18.93 15.28
C LYS A 60 3.11 18.97 16.35
N ARG A 61 3.26 19.80 17.37
CA ARG A 61 2.21 19.97 18.38
C ARG A 61 0.92 20.50 17.77
N TRP A 62 1.00 21.50 16.90
CA TRP A 62 -0.18 22.04 16.22
C TRP A 62 -0.83 21.02 15.29
N LEU A 63 -0.04 20.26 14.52
CA LEU A 63 -0.58 19.15 13.73
C LEU A 63 -1.31 18.11 14.60
N SER A 64 -0.77 17.81 15.79
CA SER A 64 -1.32 16.79 16.68
C SER A 64 -2.65 17.18 17.36
N ILE A 65 -3.04 18.47 17.37
CA ILE A 65 -4.35 18.89 17.89
C ILE A 65 -5.50 18.62 16.90
N SER A 66 -5.19 18.35 15.64
CA SER A 66 -6.21 17.99 14.65
C SER A 66 -6.85 16.63 14.98
N LYS A 67 -8.17 16.55 14.92
CA LYS A 67 -8.91 15.30 15.01
C LYS A 67 -9.02 14.57 13.65
N LYS A 68 -8.83 15.30 12.57
CA LYS A 68 -9.01 14.81 11.20
C LYS A 68 -7.71 14.39 10.54
N ILE A 69 -6.57 14.94 10.98
CA ILE A 69 -5.24 14.58 10.54
C ILE A 69 -4.57 13.81 11.68
N GLY A 70 -3.93 12.69 11.37
CA GLY A 70 -3.28 11.86 12.38
C GLY A 70 -2.03 11.19 11.84
N LYS A 71 -1.35 10.48 12.74
CA LYS A 71 -0.09 9.80 12.46
C LYS A 71 -0.26 8.30 12.62
N ASN A 72 0.27 7.54 11.66
CA ASN A 72 0.26 6.08 11.73
C ASN A 72 1.44 5.54 12.58
N PRO A 73 1.48 4.23 12.88
CA PRO A 73 2.59 3.62 13.63
C PRO A 73 3.97 3.70 12.96
N LEU A 74 4.05 4.05 11.68
CA LEU A 74 5.31 4.29 10.97
C LEU A 74 5.77 5.74 11.04
N GLY A 75 4.97 6.62 11.65
CA GLY A 75 5.26 8.04 11.73
C GLY A 75 4.81 8.85 10.53
N GLU A 76 4.01 8.28 9.64
CA GLU A 76 3.46 8.95 8.46
C GLU A 76 2.10 9.57 8.80
N TRP A 77 1.81 10.72 8.20
CA TRP A 77 0.62 11.50 8.42
C TRP A 77 -0.41 11.34 7.30
N GLY A 78 -1.69 11.45 7.64
CA GLY A 78 -2.79 11.42 6.68
C GLY A 78 -4.14 11.58 7.37
N HIS A 79 -5.23 11.29 6.66
CA HIS A 79 -6.57 11.36 7.22
C HIS A 79 -6.80 10.30 8.31
N THR A 80 -7.35 10.69 9.47
CA THR A 80 -7.71 9.76 10.55
C THR A 80 -8.89 8.85 10.19
N SER A 81 -9.65 9.16 9.13
CA SER A 81 -10.67 8.26 8.55
C SER A 81 -10.05 7.07 7.83
N SER A 82 -8.82 7.23 7.31
CA SER A 82 -8.10 6.18 6.60
C SER A 82 -7.66 5.03 7.52
N PRO A 83 -7.89 3.76 7.15
CA PRO A 83 -7.37 2.62 7.87
C PRO A 83 -5.83 2.55 7.84
N ASN A 84 -5.19 3.25 6.90
CA ASN A 84 -3.75 3.33 6.77
C ASN A 84 -3.11 4.27 7.81
N VAL A 85 -3.92 5.15 8.40
CA VAL A 85 -3.53 6.08 9.47
C VAL A 85 -4.05 5.58 10.82
N ARG A 86 -5.35 5.35 10.95
CA ARG A 86 -5.96 4.83 12.16
C ARG A 86 -6.01 3.31 12.15
N THR A 87 -4.85 2.69 12.31
CA THR A 87 -4.71 1.23 12.34
C THR A 87 -5.45 0.60 13.52
N LYS A 88 -6.38 -0.32 13.26
CA LYS A 88 -7.18 -1.00 14.28
C LYS A 88 -6.87 -2.47 14.39
N GLY A 89 -6.76 -3.15 13.26
CA GLY A 89 -6.64 -4.61 13.17
C GLY A 89 -5.36 -5.10 12.51
N VAL A 90 -5.16 -6.41 12.55
CA VAL A 90 -4.00 -7.10 11.94
C VAL A 90 -3.86 -6.73 10.46
N ARG A 91 -4.96 -6.60 9.71
CA ARG A 91 -4.96 -6.24 8.28
C ARG A 91 -4.31 -4.88 8.01
N ASP A 92 -4.55 -3.88 8.90
CA ASP A 92 -4.01 -2.54 8.71
C ASP A 92 -2.50 -2.51 8.96
N TYR A 93 -2.06 -3.21 10.02
CA TYR A 93 -0.63 -3.41 10.28
C TYR A 93 0.04 -4.24 9.18
N ALA A 94 -0.66 -5.25 8.62
CA ALA A 94 -0.15 -6.02 7.48
C ALA A 94 0.06 -5.13 6.26
N TYR A 95 -0.89 -4.23 5.95
CA TYR A 95 -0.75 -3.29 4.85
C TYR A 95 0.49 -2.40 5.01
N LEU A 96 0.65 -1.77 6.17
CA LEU A 96 1.82 -0.93 6.46
C LEU A 96 3.13 -1.72 6.41
N ALA A 97 3.15 -2.93 6.95
CA ALA A 97 4.33 -3.80 6.94
C ALA A 97 4.75 -4.19 5.52
N VAL A 98 3.81 -4.64 4.69
CA VAL A 98 4.07 -5.02 3.29
C VAL A 98 4.46 -3.81 2.45
N LYS A 99 3.78 -2.67 2.63
CA LYS A 99 4.10 -1.41 1.94
C LYS A 99 5.54 -0.95 2.27
N LYS A 100 5.90 -0.96 3.55
CA LYS A 100 7.26 -0.60 3.99
C LYS A 100 8.33 -1.56 3.50
N HIS A 101 7.99 -2.86 3.37
CA HIS A 101 8.91 -3.88 2.84
C HIS A 101 9.16 -3.70 1.34
N GLY A 102 8.16 -3.22 0.57
CA GLY A 102 8.29 -2.86 -0.84
C GLY A 102 8.29 -4.05 -1.83
N SER A 103 7.98 -5.27 -1.38
CA SER A 103 7.90 -6.45 -2.25
C SER A 103 6.94 -7.51 -1.69
N PRO A 104 6.46 -8.45 -2.55
CA PRO A 104 5.57 -9.53 -2.10
C PRO A 104 6.17 -10.36 -0.97
N LEU A 105 5.34 -10.68 0.03
CA LEU A 105 5.72 -11.45 1.21
C LEU A 105 4.83 -12.67 1.40
N HIS A 106 5.40 -13.75 1.94
CA HIS A 106 4.62 -14.88 2.42
C HIS A 106 3.86 -14.50 3.70
N PHE A 107 2.60 -14.94 3.86
CA PHE A 107 1.76 -14.56 5.01
C PHE A 107 2.42 -14.80 6.38
N ARG A 108 3.29 -15.84 6.48
CA ARG A 108 4.09 -16.10 7.70
C ARG A 108 5.12 -15.02 7.97
N GLU A 109 5.72 -14.48 6.90
CA GLU A 109 6.70 -13.39 7.00
C GLU A 109 6.01 -12.08 7.33
N VAL A 110 4.80 -11.85 6.78
CA VAL A 110 3.97 -10.69 7.14
C VAL A 110 3.67 -10.70 8.64
N ALA A 111 3.26 -11.85 9.22
CA ALA A 111 3.01 -11.96 10.65
C ALA A 111 4.26 -11.61 11.49
N LYS A 112 5.42 -12.18 11.16
CA LYS A 112 6.70 -11.86 11.82
C LYS A 112 7.09 -10.39 11.68
N LEU A 113 6.83 -9.81 10.51
CA LEU A 113 7.16 -8.42 10.24
C LEU A 113 6.29 -7.46 11.07
N ILE A 114 5.00 -7.78 11.24
CA ILE A 114 4.11 -7.03 12.14
C ILE A 114 4.65 -7.06 13.57
N GLU A 115 5.02 -8.23 14.07
CA GLU A 115 5.59 -8.37 15.42
C GLU A 115 6.87 -7.55 15.58
N LYS A 116 7.77 -7.64 14.60
CA LYS A 116 9.06 -6.93 14.62
C LYS A 116 8.91 -5.41 14.53
N MET A 117 8.02 -4.92 13.66
CA MET A 117 7.92 -3.49 13.38
C MET A 117 7.07 -2.74 14.40
N PHE A 118 6.01 -3.38 14.89
CA PHE A 118 4.99 -2.70 15.70
C PHE A 118 4.92 -3.23 17.13
N ASN A 119 5.79 -4.18 17.51
CA ASN A 119 5.77 -4.86 18.81
C ASN A 119 4.37 -5.39 19.17
N ARG A 120 3.67 -5.94 18.17
CA ARG A 120 2.29 -6.41 18.27
C ARG A 120 2.18 -7.86 17.83
N ALA A 121 1.66 -8.73 18.69
CA ALA A 121 1.43 -10.14 18.37
C ALA A 121 0.50 -10.28 17.14
N ALA A 122 0.91 -11.07 16.17
CA ALA A 122 0.17 -11.36 14.95
C ALA A 122 0.17 -12.87 14.66
N HIS A 123 -0.91 -13.55 15.05
CA HIS A 123 -1.04 -14.97 14.76
C HIS A 123 -1.06 -15.25 13.25
N VAL A 124 -0.25 -16.19 12.81
CA VAL A 124 -0.08 -16.56 11.39
C VAL A 124 -1.40 -16.87 10.69
N ALA A 125 -2.28 -17.66 11.33
CA ALA A 125 -3.59 -18.01 10.77
C ALA A 125 -4.51 -16.78 10.64
N THR A 126 -4.53 -15.90 11.64
CA THR A 126 -5.30 -14.65 11.62
C THR A 126 -4.78 -13.73 10.53
N THR A 127 -3.46 -13.55 10.45
CA THR A 127 -2.83 -12.75 9.40
C THR A 127 -3.21 -13.25 8.00
N HIS A 128 -3.13 -14.58 7.77
CA HIS A 128 -3.50 -15.17 6.48
C HIS A 128 -4.97 -14.89 6.12
N ASN A 129 -5.89 -15.09 7.08
CA ASN A 129 -7.31 -14.84 6.86
C ASN A 129 -7.61 -13.36 6.57
N GLU A 130 -6.94 -12.45 7.26
CA GLU A 130 -7.10 -11.01 7.03
C GLU A 130 -6.54 -10.58 5.66
N LEU A 131 -5.41 -11.14 5.21
CA LEU A 131 -4.85 -10.88 3.87
C LEU A 131 -5.78 -11.39 2.75
N ILE A 132 -6.54 -12.47 2.97
CA ILE A 132 -7.51 -12.97 1.99
C ILE A 132 -8.73 -12.05 1.88
N LYS A 133 -9.18 -11.48 3.00
CA LYS A 133 -10.42 -10.67 3.07
C LYS A 133 -10.25 -9.23 2.65
N ASP A 134 -9.02 -8.71 2.67
CA ASP A 134 -8.74 -7.30 2.43
C ASP A 134 -8.40 -7.06 0.97
N ASP A 135 -9.22 -6.27 0.29
CA ASP A 135 -9.10 -5.96 -1.14
C ASP A 135 -7.83 -5.18 -1.53
N ARG A 136 -7.09 -4.65 -0.55
CA ARG A 136 -5.77 -4.02 -0.77
C ARG A 136 -4.70 -5.04 -1.15
N PHE A 137 -4.92 -6.34 -0.86
CA PHE A 137 -3.96 -7.39 -1.14
C PHE A 137 -4.36 -8.25 -2.34
N VAL A 138 -3.36 -8.78 -3.01
CA VAL A 138 -3.52 -9.77 -4.08
C VAL A 138 -2.60 -10.97 -3.86
N LEU A 139 -3.16 -12.17 -4.01
CA LEU A 139 -2.38 -13.42 -3.94
C LEU A 139 -1.60 -13.58 -5.24
N VAL A 140 -0.26 -13.52 -5.16
CA VAL A 140 0.66 -13.56 -6.31
C VAL A 140 1.47 -14.86 -6.43
N GLY A 141 1.37 -15.74 -5.43
CA GLY A 141 2.05 -17.04 -5.40
C GLY A 141 1.45 -17.91 -4.28
N ARG A 142 2.03 -19.09 -4.01
CA ARG A 142 1.58 -19.96 -2.90
C ARG A 142 1.81 -19.27 -1.56
N GLY A 143 0.74 -18.71 -0.99
CA GLY A 143 0.80 -17.96 0.27
C GLY A 143 1.54 -16.61 0.20
N MET A 144 1.92 -16.16 -1.00
CA MET A 144 2.59 -14.89 -1.24
C MET A 144 1.56 -13.81 -1.56
N TYR A 145 1.61 -12.72 -0.85
CA TYR A 145 0.73 -11.56 -1.02
C TYR A 145 1.52 -10.32 -1.41
N ALA A 146 0.95 -9.54 -2.31
CA ALA A 146 1.41 -8.23 -2.73
C ALA A 146 0.32 -7.18 -2.50
N LEU A 147 0.65 -5.91 -2.55
CA LEU A 147 -0.35 -4.86 -2.61
C LEU A 147 -0.93 -4.77 -4.02
N LYS A 148 -2.25 -4.60 -4.10
CA LYS A 148 -2.98 -4.47 -5.37
C LYS A 148 -2.49 -3.26 -6.18
N GLU A 149 -2.13 -2.17 -5.49
CA GLU A 149 -1.58 -0.95 -6.08
C GLU A 149 -0.25 -1.16 -6.84
N TRP A 150 0.46 -2.28 -6.59
CA TRP A 150 1.68 -2.62 -7.32
C TRP A 150 1.42 -3.24 -8.70
N GLY A 151 0.15 -3.38 -9.11
CA GLY A 151 -0.24 -3.82 -10.45
C GLY A 151 -0.11 -5.31 -10.72
N TYR A 152 0.07 -6.15 -9.69
CA TYR A 152 0.11 -7.60 -9.87
C TYR A 152 -1.27 -8.14 -10.27
N ALA A 153 -1.29 -9.02 -11.29
CA ALA A 153 -2.52 -9.68 -11.73
C ALA A 153 -3.04 -10.66 -10.66
N SER A 154 -4.35 -10.67 -10.43
CA SER A 154 -5.02 -11.66 -9.61
C SER A 154 -5.26 -12.97 -10.38
N GLY A 155 -5.55 -14.07 -9.66
CA GLY A 155 -5.88 -15.35 -10.27
C GLY A 155 -4.72 -16.35 -10.31
N VAL A 156 -4.90 -17.48 -11.00
CA VAL A 156 -3.87 -18.50 -11.16
C VAL A 156 -3.00 -18.22 -12.37
N VAL A 157 -1.75 -18.71 -12.34
CA VAL A 157 -0.76 -18.49 -13.42
C VAL A 157 -1.32 -18.80 -14.83
N ARG A 158 -2.13 -19.84 -14.94
CA ARG A 158 -2.82 -20.20 -16.18
C ARG A 158 -3.67 -19.07 -16.75
N ASP A 159 -4.42 -18.36 -15.87
CA ASP A 159 -5.33 -17.30 -16.32
C ASP A 159 -4.55 -16.05 -16.72
N VAL A 160 -3.44 -15.77 -16.07
CA VAL A 160 -2.50 -14.71 -16.48
C VAL A 160 -1.91 -15.01 -17.86
N ILE A 161 -1.41 -16.24 -18.09
CA ILE A 161 -0.92 -16.65 -19.42
C ILE A 161 -2.02 -16.51 -20.48
N ARG A 162 -3.26 -16.90 -20.15
CA ARG A 162 -4.39 -16.80 -21.05
C ARG A 162 -4.71 -15.36 -21.43
N ASN A 163 -4.71 -14.45 -20.47
CA ASN A 163 -4.91 -13.02 -20.73
C ASN A 163 -3.80 -12.44 -21.61
N ILE A 164 -2.52 -12.72 -21.29
CA ILE A 164 -1.39 -12.27 -22.10
C ILE A 164 -1.51 -12.74 -23.56
N LEU A 165 -1.82 -14.02 -23.77
CA LEU A 165 -1.96 -14.57 -25.13
C LEU A 165 -3.22 -14.06 -25.85
N ARG A 166 -4.29 -13.73 -25.13
CA ARG A 166 -5.50 -13.13 -25.71
C ARG A 166 -5.23 -11.70 -26.18
N ASP A 167 -4.50 -10.93 -25.39
CA ASP A 167 -4.31 -9.51 -25.63
C ASP A 167 -3.16 -9.22 -26.62
N GLN A 168 -2.14 -10.10 -26.67
CA GLN A 168 -0.94 -9.91 -27.48
C GLN A 168 -0.75 -10.92 -28.60
N GLY A 169 -1.60 -11.93 -28.68
CA GLY A 169 -1.51 -12.99 -29.68
C GLY A 169 -0.42 -14.04 -29.40
N PRO A 170 0.07 -14.75 -30.43
CA PRO A 170 1.07 -15.81 -30.30
C PRO A 170 2.42 -15.31 -29.79
N LEU A 171 2.96 -15.91 -28.73
CA LEU A 171 4.22 -15.53 -28.09
C LEU A 171 5.15 -16.74 -27.90
N SER A 172 6.47 -16.52 -27.89
CA SER A 172 7.43 -17.54 -27.53
C SER A 172 7.35 -17.90 -26.04
N LYS A 173 7.89 -19.04 -25.65
CA LYS A 173 7.96 -19.48 -24.25
C LYS A 173 8.67 -18.45 -23.38
N GLU A 174 9.77 -17.91 -23.86
CA GLU A 174 10.61 -16.92 -23.17
C GLU A 174 9.86 -15.62 -22.95
N GLN A 175 9.17 -15.13 -23.96
CA GLN A 175 8.33 -13.93 -23.88
C GLN A 175 7.19 -14.09 -22.87
N ILE A 176 6.54 -15.27 -22.85
CA ILE A 176 5.47 -15.55 -21.88
C ILE A 176 6.04 -15.58 -20.46
N ILE A 177 7.19 -16.26 -20.26
CA ILE A 177 7.83 -16.30 -18.94
C ILE A 177 8.14 -14.89 -18.45
N GLU A 178 8.79 -14.06 -19.27
CA GLU A 178 9.14 -12.68 -18.91
C GLU A 178 7.91 -11.87 -18.48
N LYS A 179 6.84 -11.94 -19.29
CA LYS A 179 5.60 -11.19 -19.03
C LYS A 179 4.90 -11.68 -17.77
N VAL A 180 4.80 -13.00 -17.58
CA VAL A 180 4.19 -13.59 -16.37
C VAL A 180 4.98 -13.22 -15.12
N LEU A 181 6.30 -13.19 -15.18
CA LEU A 181 7.14 -12.81 -14.03
C LEU A 181 7.02 -11.32 -13.66
N LYS A 182 6.64 -10.46 -14.61
CA LYS A 182 6.29 -9.06 -14.32
C LYS A 182 4.96 -8.94 -13.54
N GLU A 183 4.02 -9.82 -13.82
CA GLU A 183 2.67 -9.79 -13.23
C GLU A 183 2.50 -10.72 -12.02
N ARG A 184 3.42 -11.68 -11.82
CA ARG A 184 3.30 -12.73 -10.79
C ARG A 184 4.64 -13.08 -10.16
N HIS A 185 4.63 -13.24 -8.84
CA HIS A 185 5.80 -13.73 -8.11
C HIS A 185 5.83 -15.26 -8.11
N VAL A 186 6.28 -15.86 -9.21
CA VAL A 186 6.36 -17.32 -9.41
C VAL A 186 7.70 -17.73 -10.04
N LYS A 187 8.07 -18.99 -9.88
CA LYS A 187 9.27 -19.52 -10.53
C LYS A 187 9.02 -19.72 -12.03
N PRO A 188 10.01 -19.49 -12.92
CA PRO A 188 9.88 -19.75 -14.37
C PRO A 188 9.35 -21.15 -14.70
N GLY A 189 9.79 -22.19 -13.97
CA GLY A 189 9.31 -23.55 -14.11
C GLY A 189 7.80 -23.70 -13.92
N THR A 190 7.16 -22.89 -13.05
CA THR A 190 5.71 -22.91 -12.86
C THR A 190 4.98 -22.44 -14.12
N VAL A 191 5.53 -21.46 -14.82
CA VAL A 191 4.98 -20.98 -16.10
C VAL A 191 5.08 -22.08 -17.15
N VAL A 192 6.25 -22.73 -17.25
CA VAL A 192 6.50 -23.82 -18.20
C VAL A 192 5.52 -24.99 -17.98
N VAL A 193 5.33 -25.42 -16.73
CA VAL A 193 4.37 -26.49 -16.40
C VAL A 193 2.94 -26.10 -16.80
N ASN A 194 2.53 -24.85 -16.60
CA ASN A 194 1.21 -24.38 -17.03
C ASN A 194 1.06 -24.38 -18.55
N LEU A 195 2.10 -24.00 -19.31
CA LEU A 195 2.12 -24.00 -20.78
C LEU A 195 2.01 -25.41 -21.37
N GLN A 196 2.42 -26.45 -20.63
CA GLN A 196 2.29 -27.84 -21.06
C GLN A 196 0.85 -28.37 -21.02
N ASN A 197 -0.06 -27.64 -20.41
CA ASN A 197 -1.47 -28.02 -20.32
C ASN A 197 -2.17 -27.80 -21.68
N GLN A 198 -2.21 -28.87 -22.49
CA GLN A 198 -2.80 -28.85 -23.83
C GLN A 198 -4.28 -28.50 -23.89
N LYS A 199 -4.99 -28.56 -22.78
CA LYS A 199 -6.39 -28.12 -22.70
C LYS A 199 -6.56 -26.61 -22.94
N TYR A 200 -5.52 -25.82 -22.63
CA TYR A 200 -5.59 -24.36 -22.68
C TYR A 200 -4.60 -23.75 -23.68
N PHE A 201 -3.47 -24.40 -23.91
CA PHE A 201 -2.38 -23.85 -24.70
C PHE A 201 -1.88 -24.87 -25.73
N LYS A 202 -1.60 -24.40 -26.92
CA LYS A 202 -1.03 -25.20 -28.00
C LYS A 202 0.20 -24.51 -28.56
N ARG A 203 1.26 -25.28 -28.85
CA ARG A 203 2.44 -24.78 -29.55
C ARG A 203 2.21 -24.86 -31.07
N GLY A 204 2.32 -23.72 -31.75
CA GLY A 204 2.23 -23.60 -33.19
C GLY A 204 3.47 -24.16 -33.92
N LYS A 205 3.40 -24.24 -35.25
CA LYS A 205 4.53 -24.70 -36.10
C LYS A 205 5.72 -23.72 -36.03
N ASP A 206 5.47 -22.47 -35.76
CA ASP A 206 6.45 -21.39 -35.53
C ASP A 206 7.09 -21.39 -34.14
N GLY A 207 6.78 -22.40 -33.32
CA GLY A 207 7.31 -22.56 -31.98
C GLY A 207 6.61 -21.67 -30.92
N LYS A 208 5.69 -20.77 -31.32
CA LYS A 208 4.95 -19.90 -30.43
C LYS A 208 3.74 -20.60 -29.82
N PHE A 209 3.35 -20.15 -28.64
CA PHE A 209 2.15 -20.64 -27.94
C PHE A 209 0.93 -19.80 -28.31
N ILE A 210 -0.20 -20.48 -28.47
CA ILE A 210 -1.53 -19.93 -28.74
C ILE A 210 -2.56 -20.52 -27.78
N LEU A 211 -3.68 -19.84 -27.64
CA LEU A 211 -4.84 -20.36 -26.91
C LEU A 211 -5.53 -21.48 -27.71
N VAL A 212 -5.96 -22.52 -27.01
CA VAL A 212 -6.90 -23.50 -27.54
C VAL A 212 -8.31 -22.89 -27.45
N LYS A 213 -9.04 -22.94 -28.58
CA LYS A 213 -10.44 -22.48 -28.64
C LYS A 213 -11.36 -23.40 -27.88
#